data_e0914138c8aa427f665d9cdb38a72dce
#
_entry.id   e0914138c8aa427f665d9cdb38a72dce
#
_cell.length_a   1.000
_cell.length_b   1.000
_cell.length_c   1.000
_cell.angle_alpha   90.00
_cell.angle_beta   90.00
_cell.angle_gamma   90.00
#
_symmetry.space_group_name_H-M   'P 1'
#
loop_
_entity.id
_entity.type
_entity.pdbx_description
1 polymer ?
#
loop_
_entity_poly.entity_id
_entity_poly.type
_entity_poly.pdbx_seq_one_letter_code
_entity_poly.pdbx_strand_id
1 'polypeptide(L)'
;MVNTKSGLLLTLTLFGHANIVRYIPRPFQTVDEMNEELIKRWNKRVGKKDMVYHLGDFCFKSRYEDSRNSKWTFQDYLEQLNGTVILFEGNHDPPNVDGYPLWRDAVIQTKIGAVYCSHHPGIGVPMDIKKLFHGHAHLHGPVINIDRWNKTFVDVGVDHHDYYPISIDEISILIKQFKKYHKAKRDDTVLQV
;
A
#
# COMPACT_ATOMS: atom_id res chain seq x y z
N MET A 1 4.71 32.37 -2.04
CA MET A 1 4.60 31.31 -3.05
C MET A 1 4.76 29.98 -2.34
N VAL A 2 3.67 29.27 -2.09
CA VAL A 2 3.73 27.93 -1.45
C VAL A 2 4.08 26.95 -2.56
N ASN A 3 5.31 26.44 -2.52
CA ASN A 3 5.82 25.43 -3.45
C ASN A 3 5.20 24.09 -3.05
N THR A 4 3.95 23.84 -3.45
CA THR A 4 3.29 22.55 -3.27
C THR A 4 3.85 21.60 -4.34
N LYS A 5 5.00 20.99 -4.07
CA LYS A 5 5.39 19.78 -4.77
C LYS A 5 4.29 18.76 -4.47
N SER A 6 3.58 18.31 -5.51
CA SER A 6 2.65 17.20 -5.38
C SER A 6 3.41 16.01 -4.81
N GLY A 7 2.96 15.46 -3.68
CA GLY A 7 3.56 14.29 -3.06
C GLY A 7 3.21 13.03 -3.84
N LEU A 8 4.14 12.07 -3.89
CA LEU A 8 3.87 10.71 -4.34
C LEU A 8 3.67 9.83 -3.11
N LEU A 9 2.48 9.26 -2.98
CA LEU A 9 2.12 8.35 -1.89
C LEU A 9 1.73 6.98 -2.44
N LEU A 10 1.83 5.97 -1.60
CA LEU A 10 1.47 4.60 -1.90
C LEU A 10 0.63 4.03 -0.76
N THR A 11 -0.24 3.07 -1.07
CA THR A 11 -1.10 2.45 -0.05
C THR A 11 -1.80 1.19 -0.54
N LEU A 12 -2.43 0.45 0.38
CA LEU A 12 -3.50 -0.52 0.19
C LEU A 12 -4.41 -0.42 1.41
N THR A 13 -5.72 -0.31 1.23
CA THR A 13 -6.67 0.01 2.32
C THR A 13 -7.63 -1.12 2.68
N LEU A 14 -8.21 -1.79 1.67
CA LEU A 14 -9.26 -2.80 1.83
C LEU A 14 -10.52 -2.24 2.50
N PHE A 15 -11.09 -1.17 1.91
CA PHE A 15 -12.35 -0.60 2.38
C PHE A 15 -13.50 -1.62 2.35
N GLY A 16 -14.44 -1.50 3.26
CA GLY A 16 -15.67 -2.28 3.27
C GLY A 16 -15.53 -3.74 3.70
N HIS A 17 -14.33 -4.23 4.00
CA HIS A 17 -14.11 -5.63 4.34
C HIS A 17 -14.33 -5.90 5.83
N ALA A 18 -15.53 -6.32 6.23
CA ALA A 18 -15.86 -6.56 7.64
C ALA A 18 -14.99 -7.64 8.30
N ASN A 19 -14.58 -8.68 7.56
CA ASN A 19 -13.80 -9.77 8.14
C ASN A 19 -12.33 -9.42 8.34
N ILE A 20 -11.79 -8.38 7.66
CA ILE A 20 -10.38 -8.01 7.85
C ILE A 20 -10.10 -7.59 9.29
N VAL A 21 -11.06 -6.97 9.97
CA VAL A 21 -10.98 -6.59 11.39
C VAL A 21 -10.77 -7.81 12.29
N ARG A 22 -11.19 -9.00 11.83
CA ARG A 22 -11.02 -10.27 12.56
C ARG A 22 -9.77 -11.02 12.18
N TYR A 23 -9.36 -10.94 10.92
CA TYR A 23 -8.18 -11.67 10.40
C TYR A 23 -6.88 -10.97 10.78
N ILE A 24 -6.92 -9.65 10.89
CA ILE A 24 -5.80 -8.81 11.28
C ILE A 24 -6.25 -7.99 12.49
N PRO A 25 -5.44 -7.82 13.53
CA PRO A 25 -5.82 -7.08 14.73
C PRO A 25 -5.90 -5.56 14.45
N ARG A 26 -6.82 -5.14 13.57
CA ARG A 26 -7.13 -3.73 13.36
C ARG A 26 -7.88 -3.19 14.57
N PRO A 27 -7.56 -1.98 15.07
CA PRO A 27 -8.14 -1.41 16.28
C PRO A 27 -9.53 -0.80 16.05
N PHE A 28 -10.37 -1.46 15.26
CA PHE A 28 -11.72 -1.01 14.92
C PHE A 28 -12.75 -2.06 15.34
N GLN A 29 -13.89 -1.62 15.86
CA GLN A 29 -14.96 -2.53 16.29
C GLN A 29 -15.88 -2.92 15.13
N THR A 30 -16.07 -1.99 14.19
CA THR A 30 -16.96 -2.19 13.04
C THR A 30 -16.26 -1.82 11.74
N VAL A 31 -16.81 -2.29 10.62
CA VAL A 31 -16.33 -1.93 9.28
C VAL A 31 -16.56 -0.46 8.98
N ASP A 32 -17.65 0.13 9.48
CA ASP A 32 -17.96 1.53 9.24
C ASP A 32 -16.98 2.43 10.00
N GLU A 33 -16.69 2.15 11.27
CA GLU A 33 -15.64 2.82 12.03
C GLU A 33 -14.27 2.73 11.32
N MET A 34 -13.93 1.55 10.82
CA MET A 34 -12.70 1.34 10.06
C MET A 34 -12.66 2.23 8.81
N ASN A 35 -13.75 2.24 8.02
CA ASN A 35 -13.81 3.01 6.79
C ASN A 35 -13.68 4.52 7.05
N GLU A 36 -14.41 5.03 8.02
CA GLU A 36 -14.37 6.46 8.41
C GLU A 36 -12.97 6.87 8.87
N GLU A 37 -12.32 6.05 9.69
CA GLU A 37 -10.99 6.36 10.19
C GLU A 37 -9.92 6.24 9.08
N LEU A 38 -10.03 5.28 8.16
CA LEU A 38 -9.15 5.18 6.99
C LEU A 38 -9.28 6.41 6.08
N ILE A 39 -10.50 6.87 5.78
CA ILE A 39 -10.75 8.08 4.99
C ILE A 39 -10.17 9.32 5.69
N LYS A 40 -10.42 9.45 6.98
CA LYS A 40 -9.92 10.57 7.79
C LYS A 40 -8.38 10.61 7.79
N ARG A 41 -7.71 9.48 7.98
CA ARG A 41 -6.24 9.38 7.97
C ARG A 41 -5.68 9.63 6.59
N TRP A 42 -6.33 9.09 5.54
CA TRP A 42 -6.00 9.42 4.16
C TRP A 42 -6.04 10.92 3.92
N ASN A 43 -7.17 11.57 4.19
CA ASN A 43 -7.37 12.99 3.92
C ASN A 43 -6.53 13.92 4.80
N LYS A 44 -6.09 13.45 5.97
CA LYS A 44 -5.12 14.17 6.80
C LYS A 44 -3.72 14.21 6.17
N ARG A 45 -3.36 13.19 5.41
CA ARG A 45 -2.01 13.05 4.81
C ARG A 45 -1.97 13.45 3.35
N VAL A 46 -3.00 13.12 2.59
CA VAL A 46 -3.07 13.35 1.15
C VAL A 46 -3.72 14.70 0.88
N GLY A 47 -2.99 15.57 0.19
CA GLY A 47 -3.50 16.84 -0.32
C GLY A 47 -4.22 16.68 -1.65
N LYS A 48 -5.05 17.65 -2.02
CA LYS A 48 -5.85 17.62 -3.28
C LYS A 48 -5.02 17.52 -4.58
N LYS A 49 -3.73 17.87 -4.54
CA LYS A 49 -2.82 17.82 -5.69
C LYS A 49 -1.84 16.66 -5.65
N ASP A 50 -1.91 15.83 -4.61
CA ASP A 50 -1.04 14.67 -4.48
C ASP A 50 -1.50 13.55 -5.41
N MET A 51 -0.56 12.67 -5.75
CA MET A 51 -0.81 11.44 -6.49
C MET A 51 -0.65 10.24 -5.58
N VAL A 52 -1.63 9.36 -5.57
CA VAL A 52 -1.62 8.16 -4.74
C VAL A 52 -1.70 6.93 -5.64
N TYR A 53 -0.70 6.06 -5.55
CA TYR A 53 -0.73 4.73 -6.14
C TYR A 53 -1.30 3.75 -5.13
N HIS A 54 -2.52 3.30 -5.38
CA HIS A 54 -3.19 2.30 -4.54
C HIS A 54 -2.95 0.91 -5.14
N LEU A 55 -2.19 0.08 -4.44
CA LEU A 55 -1.67 -1.18 -4.98
C LEU A 55 -2.64 -2.36 -4.80
N GLY A 56 -3.87 -2.19 -5.26
CA GLY A 56 -4.92 -3.21 -5.28
C GLY A 56 -5.68 -3.35 -3.97
N ASP A 57 -6.74 -4.16 -3.99
CA ASP A 57 -7.65 -4.36 -2.86
C ASP A 57 -8.18 -3.04 -2.30
N PHE A 58 -8.66 -2.17 -3.21
CA PHE A 58 -9.20 -0.87 -2.82
C PHE A 58 -10.44 -1.02 -1.97
N CYS A 59 -11.41 -1.80 -2.45
CA CYS A 59 -12.58 -2.10 -1.65
C CYS A 59 -13.07 -3.54 -1.85
N PHE A 60 -13.57 -4.10 -0.78
CA PHE A 60 -14.13 -5.44 -0.78
C PHE A 60 -15.58 -5.42 -1.25
N LYS A 61 -15.86 -6.06 -2.39
CA LYS A 61 -17.21 -6.36 -2.83
C LYS A 61 -17.47 -7.85 -2.67
N SER A 62 -18.17 -8.23 -1.61
CA SER A 62 -18.60 -9.61 -1.45
C SER A 62 -19.48 -10.04 -2.63
N ARG A 63 -19.23 -11.25 -3.16
CA ARG A 63 -20.17 -11.91 -4.10
C ARG A 63 -21.47 -12.32 -3.42
N TYR A 64 -21.47 -12.33 -2.10
CA TYR A 64 -22.62 -12.63 -1.25
C TYR A 64 -22.99 -11.35 -0.50
N GLU A 65 -24.28 -11.05 -0.44
CA GLU A 65 -24.81 -9.98 0.41
C GLU A 65 -24.52 -10.36 1.88
N ASP A 66 -23.41 -9.90 2.39
CA ASP A 66 -23.08 -9.99 3.81
C ASP A 66 -23.44 -8.65 4.45
N SER A 67 -24.46 -8.64 5.29
CA SER A 67 -24.94 -7.44 5.99
C SER A 67 -23.89 -6.80 6.91
N ARG A 68 -22.78 -7.50 7.16
CA ARG A 68 -21.64 -7.00 7.96
C ARG A 68 -20.70 -6.14 7.12
N ASN A 69 -20.71 -6.29 5.79
CA ASN A 69 -19.90 -5.47 4.91
C ASN A 69 -20.52 -4.08 4.76
N SER A 70 -19.68 -3.10 4.45
CA SER A 70 -20.16 -1.75 4.19
C SER A 70 -21.12 -1.72 3.00
N LYS A 71 -22.13 -0.86 3.10
CA LYS A 71 -23.05 -0.56 2.00
C LYS A 71 -22.51 0.41 0.98
N TRP A 72 -21.38 1.05 1.27
CA TRP A 72 -20.76 2.00 0.38
C TRP A 72 -20.20 1.30 -0.86
N THR A 73 -20.39 1.94 -2.00
CA THR A 73 -19.87 1.49 -3.28
C THR A 73 -18.41 1.91 -3.43
N PHE A 74 -17.72 1.36 -4.43
CA PHE A 74 -16.40 1.81 -4.82
C PHE A 74 -16.35 3.33 -5.06
N GLN A 75 -17.35 3.87 -5.74
CA GLN A 75 -17.45 5.29 -6.05
C GLN A 75 -17.63 6.13 -4.77
N ASP A 76 -18.46 5.67 -3.81
CA ASP A 76 -18.69 6.36 -2.55
C ASP A 76 -17.40 6.53 -1.74
N TYR A 77 -16.50 5.54 -1.78
CA TYR A 77 -15.18 5.67 -1.16
C TYR A 77 -14.30 6.67 -1.90
N LEU A 78 -14.20 6.51 -3.22
CA LEU A 78 -13.27 7.30 -4.04
C LEU A 78 -13.57 8.80 -3.99
N GLU A 79 -14.85 9.18 -4.00
CA GLU A 79 -15.29 10.58 -3.95
C GLU A 79 -14.95 11.29 -2.63
N GLN A 80 -14.73 10.53 -1.57
CA GLN A 80 -14.35 11.07 -0.27
C GLN A 80 -12.84 11.26 -0.10
N LEU A 81 -12.03 10.74 -1.02
CA LEU A 81 -10.57 10.76 -0.88
C LEU A 81 -9.95 11.97 -1.59
N ASN A 82 -9.00 12.61 -0.93
CA ASN A 82 -8.17 13.65 -1.52
C ASN A 82 -7.13 13.06 -2.50
N GLY A 83 -6.73 13.86 -3.48
CA GLY A 83 -5.66 13.54 -4.42
C GLY A 83 -6.16 12.88 -5.70
N THR A 84 -5.22 12.55 -6.58
CA THR A 84 -5.48 11.74 -7.78
C THR A 84 -5.08 10.31 -7.47
N VAL A 85 -6.04 9.38 -7.49
CA VAL A 85 -5.79 7.97 -7.16
C VAL A 85 -5.56 7.18 -8.45
N ILE A 86 -4.44 6.49 -8.53
CA ILE A 86 -4.13 5.50 -9.57
C ILE A 86 -4.29 4.13 -8.95
N LEU A 87 -5.22 3.34 -9.51
CA LEU A 87 -5.63 2.07 -8.92
C LEU A 87 -4.96 0.90 -9.63
N PHE A 88 -4.42 -0.01 -8.83
CA PHE A 88 -3.97 -1.31 -9.28
C PHE A 88 -5.04 -2.37 -9.00
N GLU A 89 -5.04 -3.44 -9.77
CA GLU A 89 -5.93 -4.57 -9.58
C GLU A 89 -5.47 -5.42 -8.40
N GLY A 90 -6.36 -5.64 -7.43
CA GLY A 90 -6.20 -6.60 -6.35
C GLY A 90 -7.14 -7.79 -6.51
N ASN A 91 -6.94 -8.84 -5.72
CA ASN A 91 -7.77 -10.04 -5.81
C ASN A 91 -9.16 -9.88 -5.16
N HIS A 92 -9.35 -8.87 -4.34
CA HIS A 92 -10.62 -8.52 -3.70
C HIS A 92 -11.39 -7.43 -4.45
N ASP A 93 -10.75 -6.74 -5.38
CA ASP A 93 -11.43 -5.71 -6.16
C ASP A 93 -12.50 -6.32 -7.08
N PRO A 94 -13.61 -5.62 -7.33
CA PRO A 94 -14.61 -6.07 -8.29
C PRO A 94 -14.02 -6.12 -9.71
N PRO A 95 -14.42 -7.09 -10.56
CA PRO A 95 -13.86 -7.27 -11.90
C PRO A 95 -14.15 -6.11 -12.86
N ASN A 96 -15.12 -5.26 -12.54
CA ASN A 96 -15.46 -4.04 -13.27
C ASN A 96 -15.66 -2.91 -12.26
N VAL A 97 -14.81 -1.93 -12.33
CA VAL A 97 -14.91 -0.70 -11.54
C VAL A 97 -15.39 0.39 -12.48
N ASP A 98 -16.67 0.44 -12.75
CA ASP A 98 -17.44 1.35 -13.63
C ASP A 98 -16.62 2.52 -14.24
N GLY A 99 -15.89 2.22 -15.34
CA GLY A 99 -15.08 3.21 -16.06
C GLY A 99 -13.73 3.58 -15.45
N TYR A 100 -13.36 3.04 -14.29
CA TYR A 100 -12.04 3.25 -13.69
C TYR A 100 -11.02 2.25 -14.26
N PRO A 101 -9.92 2.73 -14.84
CA PRO A 101 -8.86 1.84 -15.31
C PRO A 101 -8.10 1.26 -14.12
N LEU A 102 -8.05 -0.07 -14.03
CA LEU A 102 -7.18 -0.78 -13.11
C LEU A 102 -5.88 -1.16 -13.81
N TRP A 103 -4.76 -0.89 -13.17
CA TRP A 103 -3.44 -1.28 -13.63
C TRP A 103 -3.06 -2.62 -13.00
N ARG A 104 -2.57 -3.55 -13.79
CA ARG A 104 -2.10 -4.82 -13.26
C ARG A 104 -0.78 -4.67 -12.53
N ASP A 105 0.15 -3.99 -13.16
CA ASP A 105 1.47 -3.66 -12.65
C ASP A 105 2.06 -2.48 -13.43
N ALA A 106 3.05 -1.81 -12.87
CA ALA A 106 3.76 -0.72 -13.54
C ALA A 106 5.16 -0.52 -12.99
N VAL A 107 6.05 -0.01 -13.84
CA VAL A 107 7.31 0.59 -13.40
C VAL A 107 7.11 2.10 -13.30
N ILE A 108 7.22 2.65 -12.09
CA ILE A 108 7.14 4.08 -11.85
C ILE A 108 8.52 4.68 -11.59
N GLN A 109 8.75 5.88 -12.12
CA GLN A 109 9.98 6.64 -11.84
C GLN A 109 9.79 7.47 -10.59
N THR A 110 10.68 7.28 -9.62
CA THR A 110 10.65 7.99 -8.35
C THR A 110 12.01 8.62 -8.06
N LYS A 111 12.07 9.48 -7.03
CA LYS A 111 13.36 10.04 -6.57
C LYS A 111 14.34 9.00 -6.01
N ILE A 112 13.89 7.79 -5.70
CA ILE A 112 14.76 6.67 -5.30
C ILE A 112 15.08 5.73 -6.47
N GLY A 113 14.76 6.13 -7.70
CA GLY A 113 14.93 5.38 -8.93
C GLY A 113 13.67 4.65 -9.37
N ALA A 114 13.80 3.79 -10.38
CA ALA A 114 12.71 2.97 -10.88
C ALA A 114 12.23 1.96 -9.82
N VAL A 115 10.93 1.85 -9.68
CA VAL A 115 10.27 0.94 -8.74
C VAL A 115 9.16 0.19 -9.49
N TYR A 116 9.12 -1.12 -9.33
CA TYR A 116 8.02 -1.93 -9.81
C TYR A 116 6.91 -1.97 -8.76
N CYS A 117 5.70 -1.64 -9.18
CA CYS A 117 4.49 -1.65 -8.34
C CYS A 117 3.54 -2.72 -8.83
N SER A 118 3.03 -3.53 -7.91
CA SER A 118 2.00 -4.53 -8.17
C SER A 118 1.29 -4.91 -6.88
N HIS A 119 0.11 -5.51 -6.98
CA HIS A 119 -0.60 -5.99 -5.79
C HIS A 119 0.15 -7.14 -5.10
N HIS A 120 0.53 -8.16 -5.85
CA HIS A 120 1.26 -9.32 -5.32
C HIS A 120 2.78 -9.12 -5.38
N PRO A 121 3.52 -9.52 -4.32
CA PRO A 121 4.97 -9.45 -4.36
C PRO A 121 5.55 -10.49 -5.34
N GLY A 122 6.51 -10.07 -6.15
CA GLY A 122 7.41 -10.97 -6.88
C GLY A 122 6.91 -11.54 -8.21
N ILE A 123 5.72 -11.20 -8.69
CA ILE A 123 5.22 -11.68 -9.99
C ILE A 123 5.56 -10.64 -11.07
N GLY A 124 6.17 -11.12 -12.18
CA GLY A 124 6.39 -10.28 -13.38
C GLY A 124 7.48 -9.20 -13.26
N VAL A 125 8.30 -9.22 -12.22
CA VAL A 125 9.29 -8.17 -11.96
C VAL A 125 10.40 -8.14 -13.02
N PRO A 126 10.61 -7.02 -13.73
CA PRO A 126 11.72 -6.86 -14.65
C PRO A 126 13.08 -7.11 -13.97
N MET A 127 14.03 -7.74 -14.69
CA MET A 127 15.30 -8.18 -14.10
C MET A 127 16.18 -7.03 -13.61
N ASP A 128 16.11 -5.88 -14.27
CA ASP A 128 16.88 -4.67 -13.96
C ASP A 128 16.28 -3.86 -12.80
N ILE A 129 15.02 -4.08 -12.44
CA ILE A 129 14.38 -3.39 -11.33
C ILE A 129 14.76 -4.05 -10.00
N LYS A 130 15.22 -3.23 -9.08
CA LYS A 130 15.74 -3.64 -7.76
C LYS A 130 14.80 -3.31 -6.59
N LYS A 131 13.74 -2.54 -6.82
CA LYS A 131 12.78 -2.15 -5.79
C LYS A 131 11.37 -2.47 -6.23
N LEU A 132 10.62 -3.09 -5.34
CA LEU A 132 9.24 -3.51 -5.55
C LEU A 132 8.38 -3.01 -4.40
N PHE A 133 7.24 -2.44 -4.75
CA PHE A 133 6.21 -2.06 -3.78
C PHE A 133 4.97 -2.91 -4.01
N HIS A 134 4.41 -3.40 -2.93
CA HIS A 134 3.21 -4.25 -2.95
C HIS A 134 2.34 -3.97 -1.73
N GLY A 135 1.15 -4.53 -1.68
CA GLY A 135 0.22 -4.34 -0.57
C GLY A 135 -0.42 -5.63 -0.04
N HIS A 136 -0.18 -6.78 -0.70
CA HIS A 136 -0.92 -8.01 -0.41
C HIS A 136 -0.53 -8.70 0.91
N ALA A 137 0.64 -8.42 1.45
CA ALA A 137 1.12 -9.19 2.60
C ALA A 137 0.44 -8.86 3.93
N HIS A 138 -0.20 -7.69 4.05
CA HIS A 138 -0.76 -7.19 5.30
C HIS A 138 0.23 -7.38 6.47
N LEU A 139 -0.23 -7.82 7.65
CA LEU A 139 0.65 -8.13 8.79
C LEU A 139 1.29 -9.53 8.75
N HIS A 140 1.05 -10.31 7.70
CA HIS A 140 1.60 -11.67 7.58
C HIS A 140 3.06 -11.69 7.10
N GLY A 141 3.59 -10.57 6.62
CA GLY A 141 4.96 -10.43 6.15
C GLY A 141 5.69 -9.24 6.76
N PRO A 142 7.00 -9.15 6.57
CA PRO A 142 7.78 -7.99 7.01
C PRO A 142 7.49 -6.78 6.12
N VAL A 143 7.51 -5.58 6.71
CA VAL A 143 7.36 -4.31 5.96
C VAL A 143 8.41 -4.18 4.85
N ILE A 144 9.64 -4.65 5.12
CA ILE A 144 10.73 -4.67 4.14
C ILE A 144 11.38 -6.04 4.14
N ASN A 145 11.64 -6.55 2.93
CA ASN A 145 12.41 -7.77 2.72
C ASN A 145 13.43 -7.57 1.59
N ILE A 146 14.54 -8.29 1.66
CA ILE A 146 15.53 -8.38 0.56
C ILE A 146 15.68 -9.84 0.19
N ASP A 147 15.42 -10.15 -1.08
CA ASP A 147 15.56 -11.50 -1.60
C ASP A 147 17.03 -11.87 -1.92
N ARG A 148 17.25 -13.14 -2.31
CA ARG A 148 18.56 -13.67 -2.70
C ARG A 148 19.19 -12.97 -3.92
N TRP A 149 18.41 -12.26 -4.74
CA TRP A 149 18.87 -11.48 -5.89
C TRP A 149 19.08 -9.99 -5.56
N ASN A 150 19.08 -9.65 -4.27
CA ASN A 150 19.23 -8.29 -3.76
C ASN A 150 18.13 -7.33 -4.24
N LYS A 151 16.93 -7.85 -4.49
CA LYS A 151 15.73 -7.04 -4.73
C LYS A 151 15.09 -6.66 -3.39
N THR A 152 14.74 -5.40 -3.24
CA THR A 152 14.10 -4.87 -2.03
C THR A 152 12.60 -4.81 -2.25
N PHE A 153 11.87 -5.54 -1.44
CA PHE A 153 10.40 -5.54 -1.39
C PHE A 153 9.95 -4.64 -0.26
N VAL A 154 8.92 -3.83 -0.50
CA VAL A 154 8.30 -2.98 0.53
C VAL A 154 6.80 -3.17 0.48
N ASP A 155 6.22 -3.54 1.62
CA ASP A 155 4.78 -3.55 1.82
C ASP A 155 4.30 -2.13 2.14
N VAL A 156 3.37 -1.62 1.34
CA VAL A 156 2.78 -0.29 1.49
C VAL A 156 1.35 -0.33 2.04
N GLY A 157 0.89 -1.50 2.47
CA GLY A 157 -0.42 -1.67 3.10
C GLY A 157 -0.53 -0.86 4.39
N VAL A 158 -1.69 -0.26 4.62
CA VAL A 158 -1.94 0.64 5.76
C VAL A 158 -1.71 -0.03 7.12
N ASP A 159 -1.80 -1.35 7.20
CA ASP A 159 -1.62 -2.12 8.43
C ASP A 159 -0.22 -1.93 9.05
N HIS A 160 0.79 -1.70 8.22
CA HIS A 160 2.16 -1.44 8.63
C HIS A 160 2.48 0.05 8.86
N HIS A 161 1.57 0.95 8.48
CA HIS A 161 1.84 2.39 8.42
C HIS A 161 0.83 3.20 9.24
N ASP A 162 0.41 2.65 10.36
CA ASP A 162 -0.56 3.29 11.27
C ASP A 162 -1.82 3.78 10.52
N TYR A 163 -2.27 2.98 9.57
CA TYR A 163 -3.46 3.23 8.72
C TYR A 163 -3.39 4.52 7.88
N TYR A 164 -2.17 5.00 7.58
CA TYR A 164 -1.93 6.11 6.67
C TYR A 164 -1.32 5.65 5.35
N PRO A 165 -1.63 6.31 4.22
CA PRO A 165 -0.81 6.20 3.01
C PRO A 165 0.64 6.61 3.30
N ILE A 166 1.62 5.87 2.78
CA ILE A 166 3.04 6.14 3.01
C ILE A 166 3.64 6.93 1.84
N SER A 167 4.47 7.93 2.14
CA SER A 167 5.16 8.71 1.11
C SER A 167 6.43 8.01 0.63
N ILE A 168 6.86 8.34 -0.60
CA ILE A 168 8.12 7.86 -1.14
C ILE A 168 9.35 8.32 -0.31
N ASP A 169 9.21 9.43 0.43
CA ASP A 169 10.23 9.92 1.36
C ASP A 169 10.38 8.98 2.55
N GLU A 170 9.27 8.62 3.18
CA GLU A 170 9.26 7.68 4.30
C GLU A 170 9.76 6.32 3.88
N ILE A 171 9.33 5.81 2.72
CA ILE A 171 9.87 4.55 2.17
C ILE A 171 11.38 4.62 1.98
N SER A 172 11.91 5.73 1.47
CA SER A 172 13.35 5.93 1.33
C SER A 172 14.09 5.83 2.66
N ILE A 173 13.53 6.42 3.71
CA ILE A 173 14.09 6.35 5.06
C ILE A 173 14.05 4.93 5.59
N LEU A 174 12.92 4.23 5.48
CA LEU A 174 12.76 2.84 5.91
C LEU A 174 13.78 1.91 5.24
N ILE A 175 13.96 2.03 3.91
CA ILE A 175 14.95 1.23 3.17
C ILE A 175 16.36 1.48 3.67
N LYS A 176 16.72 2.74 3.94
CA LYS A 176 18.06 3.10 4.45
C LYS A 176 18.30 2.52 5.85
N GLN A 177 17.32 2.64 6.74
CA GLN A 177 17.39 2.10 8.11
C GLN A 177 17.52 0.59 8.09
N PHE A 178 16.69 -0.10 7.29
CA PHE A 178 16.74 -1.55 7.13
C PHE A 178 18.13 -2.02 6.65
N LYS A 179 18.68 -1.37 5.60
CA LYS A 179 20.01 -1.74 5.07
C LYS A 179 21.12 -1.51 6.09
N LYS A 180 21.05 -0.41 6.86
CA LYS A 180 22.02 -0.12 7.93
C LYS A 180 21.99 -1.20 9.01
N TYR A 181 20.81 -1.59 9.46
CA TYR A 181 20.63 -2.63 10.48
C TYR A 181 21.18 -3.99 10.03
N HIS A 182 20.87 -4.40 8.80
CA HIS A 182 21.34 -5.68 8.27
C HIS A 182 22.84 -5.70 7.95
N LYS A 183 23.44 -4.55 7.64
CA LYS A 183 24.90 -4.43 7.51
C LYS A 183 25.57 -4.63 8.86
N ALA A 184 25.12 -3.92 9.90
CA ALA A 184 25.67 -4.04 11.24
C ALA A 184 25.63 -5.48 11.76
N LYS A 185 24.49 -6.18 11.60
CA LYS A 185 24.38 -7.60 11.98
C LYS A 185 25.37 -8.52 11.25
N ARG A 186 25.65 -8.29 9.97
CA ARG A 186 26.63 -9.08 9.22
C ARG A 186 28.07 -8.85 9.74
N ASP A 187 28.38 -7.58 10.01
CA ASP A 187 29.72 -7.21 10.51
C ASP A 187 29.96 -7.82 11.92
N ASP A 188 28.95 -7.81 12.81
CA ASP A 188 29.02 -8.44 14.13
C ASP A 188 29.20 -9.96 14.06
N THR A 189 28.59 -10.63 13.07
CA THR A 189 28.72 -12.09 12.89
C THR A 189 30.11 -12.49 12.39
N VAL A 190 30.79 -11.63 11.64
CA VAL A 190 32.16 -11.85 11.12
C VAL A 190 33.20 -11.69 12.25
N LEU A 191 32.90 -10.91 13.30
CA LEU A 191 33.81 -10.69 14.43
C LEU A 191 33.76 -11.81 15.49
N GLN A 192 32.82 -12.75 15.37
CA GLN A 192 32.65 -13.89 16.32
C GLN A 192 33.24 -15.22 15.77
N VAL A 193 33.94 -15.21 14.67
CA VAL A 193 34.71 -16.31 14.07
C VAL A 193 36.21 -15.96 14.16
#